data_90ea97cb770ad43c25c0ddfa46bcc095
#
_entry.id   90ea97cb770ad43c25c0ddfa46bcc095
#
_cell.length_a   1.000
_cell.length_b   1.000
_cell.length_c   1.000
_cell.angle_alpha   90.00
_cell.angle_beta   90.00
_cell.angle_gamma   90.00
#
_symmetry.space_group_name_H-M   'P 1'
#
loop_
_entity.id
_entity.type
_entity.pdbx_description
1 polymer ?
#
loop_
_entity_poly.entity_id
_entity_poly.type
_entity_poly.pdbx_seq_one_letter_code
_entity_poly.pdbx_strand_id
1 'polypeptide(L)'
;CSAEGGITRIMMLTTDYENLPEVGSIRSSRDYFIDFIANHDAIYIHAGGSAQAYEKIAWRKINNLDGVNMYIPNMFYRDSWRYSNMGMEHSLMTTGEKIAAGIEYKGYRTELAADYVSPFAFFDETVDNQLSGSPASHVRMQSTGVQTVDFVYDETSGEYLRYQYYGKPHVDANN
;
A
#
# COMPACT_ATOMS: atom_id res chain seq x y z
N CYS A 1 4.46 -2.96 2.84
CA CYS A 1 5.04 -3.42 1.57
C CYS A 1 5.42 -4.89 1.65
N SER A 2 5.51 -5.53 0.50
CA SER A 2 5.95 -6.92 0.38
C SER A 2 6.99 -7.04 -0.73
N ALA A 3 7.73 -8.14 -0.75
CA ALA A 3 8.68 -8.48 -1.81
C ALA A 3 8.26 -9.79 -2.46
N GLU A 4 8.15 -9.80 -3.77
CA GLU A 4 7.80 -10.96 -4.57
C GLU A 4 8.79 -11.05 -5.73
N GLY A 5 9.62 -12.09 -5.75
CA GLY A 5 10.63 -12.30 -6.79
C GLY A 5 11.60 -11.13 -6.93
N GLY A 6 11.95 -10.43 -5.83
CA GLY A 6 12.80 -9.23 -5.85
C GLY A 6 12.08 -7.92 -6.20
N ILE A 7 10.77 -7.95 -6.46
CA ILE A 7 9.97 -6.76 -6.77
C ILE A 7 9.23 -6.32 -5.50
N THR A 8 9.42 -5.07 -5.10
CA THR A 8 8.69 -4.47 -3.99
C THR A 8 7.30 -4.07 -4.44
N ARG A 9 6.28 -4.48 -3.68
CA ARG A 9 4.91 -4.02 -3.82
C ARG A 9 4.54 -3.19 -2.60
N ILE A 10 3.97 -2.03 -2.83
CA ILE A 10 3.55 -1.10 -1.78
C ILE A 10 2.04 -0.98 -1.84
N MET A 11 1.39 -1.12 -0.70
CA MET A 11 -0.01 -0.76 -0.52
C MET A 11 -0.05 0.57 0.23
N MET A 12 -0.74 1.53 -0.34
CA MET A 12 -1.06 2.80 0.30
C MET A 12 -2.49 2.74 0.82
N LEU A 13 -2.69 3.19 2.04
CA LEU A 13 -4.01 3.39 2.65
C LEU A 13 -4.17 4.88 2.95
N THR A 14 -5.29 5.46 2.57
CA THR A 14 -5.60 6.87 2.81
C THR A 14 -7.09 7.09 2.96
N THR A 15 -7.47 8.06 3.75
CA THR A 15 -8.85 8.58 3.84
C THR A 15 -9.05 9.81 2.96
N ASP A 16 -7.96 10.50 2.60
CA ASP A 16 -7.97 11.70 1.76
C ASP A 16 -7.66 11.33 0.29
N TYR A 17 -8.47 10.42 -0.26
CA TYR A 17 -8.22 9.91 -1.60
C TYR A 17 -8.58 10.92 -2.71
N GLU A 18 -9.52 11.84 -2.48
CA GLU A 18 -9.97 12.83 -3.46
C GLU A 18 -8.87 13.84 -3.83
N ASN A 19 -8.02 14.18 -2.85
CA ASN A 19 -6.93 15.14 -3.03
C ASN A 19 -5.62 14.50 -3.50
N LEU A 20 -5.60 13.20 -3.78
CA LEU A 20 -4.40 12.55 -4.27
C LEU A 20 -4.01 13.10 -5.64
N PRO A 21 -2.73 13.46 -5.84
CA PRO A 21 -2.19 13.79 -7.15
C PRO A 21 -2.17 12.55 -8.06
N GLU A 22 -1.28 12.47 -9.01
CA GLU A 22 -1.03 11.22 -9.74
C GLU A 22 -0.64 10.08 -8.81
N VAL A 23 -1.33 8.94 -8.96
CA VAL A 23 -1.05 7.70 -8.23
C VAL A 23 -0.72 6.59 -9.21
N GLY A 24 0.40 5.93 -8.99
CA GLY A 24 0.82 4.78 -9.79
C GLY A 24 2.32 4.49 -9.67
N SER A 25 2.77 3.47 -10.34
CA SER A 25 2.01 2.58 -11.24
C SER A 25 1.09 1.66 -10.46
N ILE A 26 -0.19 1.62 -10.87
CA ILE A 26 -1.15 0.69 -10.26
C ILE A 26 -0.77 -0.73 -10.69
N ARG A 27 -0.68 -1.64 -9.72
CA ARG A 27 -0.14 -2.98 -9.92
C ARG A 27 -1.14 -4.07 -9.55
N SER A 28 -0.77 -5.29 -9.91
CA SER A 28 -1.61 -6.47 -9.74
C SER A 28 -1.83 -6.81 -8.28
N SER A 29 -3.07 -7.16 -7.95
CA SER A 29 -3.47 -7.67 -6.65
C SER A 29 -2.78 -8.98 -6.30
N ARG A 30 -2.55 -9.17 -5.01
CA ARG A 30 -2.10 -10.43 -4.39
C ARG A 30 -2.96 -10.74 -3.18
N ASP A 31 -3.13 -12.02 -2.91
CA ASP A 31 -4.00 -12.52 -1.84
C ASP A 31 -3.63 -12.01 -0.44
N TYR A 32 -2.35 -11.83 -0.15
CA TYR A 32 -1.87 -11.33 1.14
C TYR A 32 -2.26 -9.86 1.42
N PHE A 33 -2.59 -9.05 0.41
CA PHE A 33 -3.11 -7.71 0.62
C PHE A 33 -4.59 -7.70 1.03
N ILE A 34 -5.35 -8.71 0.63
CA ILE A 34 -6.81 -8.69 0.78
C ILE A 34 -7.24 -8.68 2.25
N ASP A 35 -6.52 -9.37 3.14
CA ASP A 35 -6.83 -9.33 4.57
C ASP A 35 -6.61 -7.94 5.18
N PHE A 36 -5.55 -7.24 4.78
CA PHE A 36 -5.33 -5.85 5.20
C PHE A 36 -6.45 -4.94 4.72
N ILE A 37 -6.86 -5.07 3.47
CA ILE A 37 -7.95 -4.28 2.89
C ILE A 37 -9.25 -4.55 3.63
N ALA A 38 -9.59 -5.82 3.89
CA ALA A 38 -10.78 -6.21 4.64
C ALA A 38 -10.77 -5.66 6.07
N ASN A 39 -9.61 -5.71 6.74
CA ASN A 39 -9.46 -5.19 8.10
C ASN A 39 -9.64 -3.68 8.21
N HIS A 40 -9.46 -2.95 7.12
CA HIS A 40 -9.65 -1.50 7.06
C HIS A 40 -10.98 -1.10 6.41
N ASP A 41 -11.82 -2.06 6.03
CA ASP A 41 -13.07 -1.80 5.32
C ASP A 41 -12.89 -0.90 4.09
N ALA A 42 -11.76 -1.06 3.41
CA ALA A 42 -11.31 -0.16 2.37
C ALA A 42 -11.79 -0.57 0.98
N ILE A 43 -11.96 0.40 0.09
CA ILE A 43 -12.12 0.19 -1.35
C ILE A 43 -10.76 -0.06 -1.96
N TYR A 44 -10.61 -1.14 -2.72
CA TYR A 44 -9.35 -1.59 -3.25
C TYR A 44 -9.14 -1.19 -4.71
N ILE A 45 -8.03 -0.52 -4.99
CA ILE A 45 -7.63 -0.13 -6.35
C ILE A 45 -6.45 -0.97 -6.78
N HIS A 46 -6.57 -1.67 -7.91
CA HIS A 46 -5.53 -2.54 -8.43
C HIS A 46 -5.62 -2.70 -9.95
N ALA A 47 -4.64 -3.34 -10.56
CA ALA A 47 -4.59 -3.59 -11.99
C ALA A 47 -4.32 -5.07 -12.26
N GLY A 48 -5.36 -5.85 -12.43
CA GLY A 48 -5.25 -7.30 -12.53
C GLY A 48 -4.91 -7.95 -11.19
N GLY A 49 -4.65 -9.26 -11.19
CA GLY A 49 -4.31 -9.99 -9.98
C GLY A 49 -3.97 -11.45 -10.23
N SER A 50 -3.47 -12.13 -9.19
CA SER A 50 -3.37 -13.58 -9.19
C SER A 50 -4.75 -14.23 -9.05
N ALA A 51 -4.90 -15.48 -9.46
CA ALA A 51 -6.16 -16.24 -9.31
C ALA A 51 -6.60 -16.23 -7.83
N GLN A 52 -5.67 -16.50 -6.91
CA GLN A 52 -5.91 -16.49 -5.46
C GLN A 52 -6.39 -15.12 -4.95
N ALA A 53 -5.86 -14.03 -5.51
CA ALA A 53 -6.32 -12.69 -5.14
C ALA A 53 -7.78 -12.47 -5.55
N TYR A 54 -8.17 -12.86 -6.77
CA TYR A 54 -9.56 -12.75 -7.22
C TYR A 54 -10.52 -13.62 -6.41
N GLU A 55 -10.15 -14.86 -6.13
CA GLU A 55 -10.94 -15.75 -5.25
C GLU A 55 -11.17 -15.10 -3.89
N LYS A 56 -10.12 -14.51 -3.30
CA LYS A 56 -10.19 -13.89 -1.98
C LYS A 56 -10.96 -12.57 -2.00
N ILE A 57 -10.83 -11.74 -3.04
CA ILE A 57 -11.65 -10.55 -3.27
C ILE A 57 -13.14 -10.92 -3.29
N ALA A 58 -13.50 -11.96 -4.05
CA ALA A 58 -14.87 -12.43 -4.16
C ALA A 58 -15.38 -13.02 -2.83
N TRP A 59 -14.59 -13.84 -2.17
CA TRP A 59 -14.95 -14.44 -0.88
C TRP A 59 -15.15 -13.41 0.23
N ARG A 60 -14.24 -12.42 0.32
CA ARG A 60 -14.32 -11.32 1.29
C ARG A 60 -15.30 -10.21 0.89
N LYS A 61 -15.87 -10.29 -0.32
CA LYS A 61 -16.78 -9.26 -0.88
C LYS A 61 -16.16 -7.86 -0.88
N ILE A 62 -14.88 -7.77 -1.22
CA ILE A 62 -14.15 -6.50 -1.26
C ILE A 62 -14.69 -5.62 -2.39
N ASN A 63 -15.09 -4.40 -2.08
CA ASN A 63 -15.32 -3.36 -3.07
C ASN A 63 -14.00 -3.03 -3.75
N ASN A 64 -13.92 -3.23 -5.07
CA ASN A 64 -12.65 -3.02 -5.78
C ASN A 64 -12.84 -2.34 -7.14
N LEU A 65 -11.78 -1.66 -7.58
CA LEU A 65 -11.67 -0.96 -8.85
C LEU A 65 -10.45 -1.54 -9.58
N ASP A 66 -10.72 -2.45 -10.54
CA ASP A 66 -9.69 -3.17 -11.28
C ASP A 66 -9.45 -2.52 -12.65
N GLY A 67 -8.27 -1.96 -12.85
CA GLY A 67 -7.87 -1.28 -14.09
C GLY A 67 -7.62 -2.22 -15.28
N VAL A 68 -7.80 -3.53 -15.14
CA VAL A 68 -7.62 -4.53 -16.19
C VAL A 68 -8.92 -5.21 -16.54
N ASN A 69 -9.68 -5.67 -15.55
CA ASN A 69 -10.85 -6.53 -15.78
C ASN A 69 -12.19 -5.83 -15.49
N MET A 70 -12.17 -4.54 -15.13
CA MET A 70 -13.38 -3.74 -14.98
C MET A 70 -13.37 -2.57 -15.95
N TYR A 71 -14.52 -2.35 -16.60
CA TYR A 71 -14.74 -1.08 -17.29
C TYR A 71 -15.22 -0.04 -16.28
N ILE A 72 -14.40 0.99 -16.09
CA ILE A 72 -14.70 2.17 -15.27
C ILE A 72 -14.30 3.38 -16.11
N PRO A 73 -15.27 4.19 -16.57
CA PRO A 73 -14.99 5.30 -17.48
C PRO A 73 -13.91 6.25 -16.95
N ASN A 74 -12.89 6.49 -17.74
CA ASN A 74 -11.84 7.49 -17.51
C ASN A 74 -11.06 7.37 -16.18
N MET A 75 -11.26 6.29 -15.41
CA MET A 75 -10.58 6.14 -14.11
C MET A 75 -9.08 5.91 -14.26
N PHE A 76 -8.69 5.12 -15.23
CA PHE A 76 -7.28 4.78 -15.44
C PHE A 76 -6.79 5.32 -16.78
N TYR A 77 -5.49 5.63 -16.82
CA TYR A 77 -4.80 6.01 -18.06
C TYR A 77 -3.38 5.45 -18.06
N ARG A 78 -2.77 5.43 -19.25
CA ARG A 78 -1.38 5.03 -19.37
C ARG A 78 -0.53 6.26 -19.60
N ASP A 79 0.41 6.47 -18.68
CA ASP A 79 1.44 7.49 -18.85
C ASP A 79 2.38 7.08 -20.00
N SER A 80 2.50 7.93 -21.01
CA SER A 80 3.24 7.63 -22.24
C SER A 80 4.75 7.56 -22.04
N TRP A 81 5.29 8.39 -21.15
CA TRP A 81 6.71 8.36 -20.82
C TRP A 81 7.07 7.06 -20.09
N ARG A 82 6.31 6.69 -19.06
CA ARG A 82 6.49 5.43 -18.33
C ARG A 82 6.31 4.23 -19.26
N TYR A 83 5.31 4.26 -20.12
CA TYR A 83 5.09 3.19 -21.11
C TYR A 83 6.32 2.97 -21.99
N SER A 84 6.90 4.04 -22.50
CA SER A 84 8.04 3.99 -23.43
C SER A 84 9.38 3.68 -22.74
N ASN A 85 9.56 4.11 -21.50
CA ASN A 85 10.86 4.02 -20.80
C ASN A 85 10.91 2.92 -19.74
N MET A 86 9.77 2.51 -19.17
CA MET A 86 9.68 1.56 -18.08
C MET A 86 8.87 0.30 -18.43
N GLY A 87 8.14 0.34 -19.54
CA GLY A 87 7.26 -0.73 -20.00
C GLY A 87 5.80 -0.57 -19.58
N MET A 88 4.94 -1.30 -20.29
CA MET A 88 3.49 -1.22 -20.13
C MET A 88 3.02 -1.41 -18.68
N GLU A 89 3.61 -2.36 -17.97
CA GLU A 89 3.22 -2.71 -16.60
C GLU A 89 3.53 -1.64 -15.56
N HIS A 90 4.40 -0.67 -15.88
CA HIS A 90 4.76 0.45 -15.02
C HIS A 90 4.06 1.77 -15.39
N SER A 91 3.10 1.74 -16.32
CA SER A 91 2.50 2.94 -16.89
C SER A 91 1.05 3.21 -16.52
N LEU A 92 0.36 2.27 -15.84
CA LEU A 92 -1.04 2.48 -15.46
C LEU A 92 -1.14 3.41 -14.26
N MET A 93 -1.84 4.51 -14.45
CA MET A 93 -1.96 5.62 -13.50
C MET A 93 -3.43 5.97 -13.25
N THR A 94 -3.66 6.69 -12.17
CA THR A 94 -4.94 7.33 -11.82
C THR A 94 -4.68 8.64 -11.06
N THR A 95 -5.73 9.35 -10.66
CA THR A 95 -5.68 10.52 -9.77
C THR A 95 -6.80 10.42 -8.74
N GLY A 96 -6.76 11.24 -7.70
CA GLY A 96 -7.81 11.29 -6.68
C GLY A 96 -9.18 11.60 -7.27
N GLU A 97 -9.28 12.59 -8.15
CA GLU A 97 -10.51 12.92 -8.89
C GLU A 97 -11.08 11.71 -9.64
N LYS A 98 -10.21 10.96 -10.34
CA LYS A 98 -10.61 9.78 -11.10
C LYS A 98 -11.03 8.62 -10.21
N ILE A 99 -10.41 8.49 -9.04
CA ILE A 99 -10.78 7.52 -8.01
C ILE A 99 -12.18 7.84 -7.49
N ALA A 100 -12.45 9.08 -7.12
CA ALA A 100 -13.76 9.52 -6.64
C ALA A 100 -14.86 9.23 -7.68
N ALA A 101 -14.63 9.60 -8.94
CA ALA A 101 -15.56 9.31 -10.03
C ALA A 101 -15.77 7.79 -10.24
N GLY A 102 -14.73 6.98 -10.08
CA GLY A 102 -14.82 5.52 -10.16
C GLY A 102 -15.63 4.90 -9.03
N ILE A 103 -15.48 5.40 -7.81
CA ILE A 103 -16.25 5.00 -6.62
C ILE A 103 -17.72 5.33 -6.82
N GLU A 104 -18.03 6.54 -7.26
CA GLU A 104 -19.38 7.00 -7.57
C GLU A 104 -20.01 6.14 -8.68
N TYR A 105 -19.29 5.90 -9.79
CA TYR A 105 -19.75 5.07 -10.90
C TYR A 105 -20.14 3.66 -10.45
N LYS A 106 -19.40 3.08 -9.49
CA LYS A 106 -19.69 1.75 -8.93
C LYS A 106 -20.74 1.77 -7.84
N GLY A 107 -21.13 2.94 -7.34
CA GLY A 107 -22.05 3.08 -6.21
C GLY A 107 -21.51 2.50 -4.91
N TYR A 108 -20.19 2.55 -4.71
CA TYR A 108 -19.59 2.07 -3.47
C TYR A 108 -19.78 3.09 -2.36
N ARG A 109 -20.05 2.59 -1.13
CA ARG A 109 -20.12 3.47 0.04
C ARG A 109 -18.72 4.00 0.37
N THR A 110 -18.67 5.22 0.87
CA THR A 110 -17.43 5.91 1.28
C THR A 110 -17.29 6.02 2.79
N GLU A 111 -18.36 5.74 3.52
CA GLU A 111 -18.34 5.67 4.98
C GLU A 111 -17.98 4.27 5.46
N LEU A 112 -17.31 4.18 6.60
CA LEU A 112 -17.03 2.90 7.25
C LEU A 112 -18.32 2.18 7.65
N ALA A 113 -18.30 0.87 7.72
CA ALA A 113 -19.42 0.09 8.24
C ALA A 113 -19.75 0.49 9.68
N ALA A 114 -21.02 0.48 10.04
CA ALA A 114 -21.45 0.87 11.38
C ALA A 114 -20.88 -0.03 12.51
N ASP A 115 -20.50 -1.24 12.17
CA ASP A 115 -19.89 -2.23 13.05
C ASP A 115 -18.36 -2.34 12.86
N TYR A 116 -17.76 -1.41 12.11
CA TYR A 116 -16.32 -1.38 11.89
C TYR A 116 -15.56 -1.20 13.20
N VAL A 117 -14.57 -2.06 13.40
CA VAL A 117 -13.62 -1.96 14.51
C VAL A 117 -12.22 -1.83 13.93
N SER A 118 -11.52 -0.76 14.32
CA SER A 118 -10.14 -0.56 13.87
C SER A 118 -9.24 -1.75 14.27
N PRO A 119 -8.41 -2.28 13.36
CA PRO A 119 -7.44 -3.31 13.70
C PRO A 119 -6.27 -2.77 14.53
N PHE A 120 -6.16 -1.46 14.69
CA PHE A 120 -5.11 -0.80 15.46
C PHE A 120 -5.64 -0.26 16.78
N ALA A 121 -4.92 -0.56 17.84
CA ALA A 121 -5.01 0.13 19.12
C ALA A 121 -3.76 1.02 19.25
N PHE A 122 -3.97 2.27 19.57
CA PHE A 122 -2.89 3.22 19.78
C PHE A 122 -2.67 3.40 21.29
N PHE A 123 -1.42 3.58 21.68
CA PHE A 123 -1.10 3.97 23.04
C PHE A 123 -1.62 5.38 23.33
N ASP A 124 -2.09 5.59 24.55
CA ASP A 124 -2.39 6.93 25.05
C ASP A 124 -1.06 7.64 25.34
N GLU A 125 -0.82 8.76 24.69
CA GLU A 125 0.40 9.57 24.87
C GLU A 125 0.56 10.10 26.30
N THR A 126 -0.53 10.14 27.08
CA THR A 126 -0.53 10.58 28.49
C THR A 126 -0.14 9.48 29.48
N VAL A 127 -0.04 8.24 29.02
CA VAL A 127 0.30 7.07 29.84
C VAL A 127 1.74 6.65 29.54
N ASP A 128 2.54 6.43 30.59
CA ASP A 128 3.86 5.83 30.47
C ASP A 128 3.73 4.37 30.00
N ASN A 129 3.87 4.18 28.70
CA ASN A 129 3.74 2.87 28.07
C ASN A 129 5.03 2.08 28.24
N GLN A 130 5.02 1.17 29.21
CA GLN A 130 6.14 0.26 29.46
C GLN A 130 6.25 -0.75 28.31
N LEU A 131 7.25 -0.58 27.48
CA LEU A 131 7.58 -1.56 26.45
C LEU A 131 8.27 -2.78 27.09
N SER A 132 7.84 -3.98 26.73
CA SER A 132 8.45 -5.23 27.16
C SER A 132 9.33 -5.80 26.06
N GLY A 133 10.42 -6.44 26.43
CA GLY A 133 11.35 -7.11 25.50
C GLY A 133 12.80 -6.72 25.75
N SER A 134 13.69 -7.30 24.97
CA SER A 134 15.11 -6.95 25.02
C SER A 134 15.38 -5.73 24.11
N PRO A 135 16.26 -4.82 24.52
CA PRO A 135 16.70 -3.73 23.68
C PRO A 135 17.31 -4.27 22.37
N ALA A 136 16.97 -3.65 21.25
CA ALA A 136 17.52 -3.99 19.94
C ALA A 136 18.11 -2.72 19.32
N SER A 137 19.43 -2.61 19.28
CA SER A 137 20.12 -1.50 18.61
C SER A 137 20.13 -1.64 17.10
N HIS A 138 19.92 -2.86 16.56
CA HIS A 138 19.90 -3.14 15.14
C HIS A 138 18.90 -4.28 14.85
N VAL A 139 17.98 -4.02 13.94
CA VAL A 139 17.04 -5.02 13.44
C VAL A 139 17.23 -5.16 11.94
N ARG A 140 17.58 -6.34 11.46
CA ARG A 140 17.69 -6.66 10.03
C ARG A 140 16.55 -7.55 9.58
N MET A 141 15.85 -7.14 8.52
CA MET A 141 14.89 -7.97 7.82
C MET A 141 15.43 -8.29 6.43
N GLN A 142 15.54 -9.57 6.11
CA GLN A 142 15.96 -10.03 4.80
C GLN A 142 14.79 -10.73 4.10
N SER A 143 14.22 -10.07 3.10
CA SER A 143 13.08 -10.59 2.34
C SER A 143 13.51 -11.49 1.17
N THR A 144 14.64 -11.19 0.57
CA THR A 144 15.25 -11.99 -0.51
C THR A 144 16.76 -11.95 -0.40
N GLY A 145 17.47 -12.69 -1.27
CA GLY A 145 18.94 -12.66 -1.29
C GLY A 145 19.55 -11.29 -1.55
N VAL A 146 18.80 -10.33 -2.07
CA VAL A 146 19.27 -8.97 -2.41
C VAL A 146 18.51 -7.85 -1.69
N GLN A 147 17.37 -8.16 -1.11
CA GLN A 147 16.53 -7.17 -0.42
C GLN A 147 16.71 -7.29 1.08
N THR A 148 17.50 -6.40 1.63
CA THR A 148 17.64 -6.21 3.08
C THR A 148 17.09 -4.86 3.48
N VAL A 149 16.46 -4.81 4.64
CA VAL A 149 16.06 -3.60 5.34
C VAL A 149 16.67 -3.65 6.72
N ASP A 150 17.41 -2.63 7.07
CA ASP A 150 18.02 -2.46 8.38
C ASP A 150 17.37 -1.28 9.09
N PHE A 151 17.03 -1.45 10.36
CA PHE A 151 16.67 -0.40 11.29
C PHE A 151 17.76 -0.31 12.34
N VAL A 152 18.45 0.81 12.38
CA VAL A 152 19.57 1.07 13.32
C VAL A 152 19.13 2.16 14.28
N TYR A 153 19.15 1.86 15.57
CA TYR A 153 18.79 2.83 16.59
C TYR A 153 19.84 3.95 16.68
N ASP A 154 19.40 5.18 16.56
CA ASP A 154 20.20 6.37 16.75
C ASP A 154 19.92 6.96 18.15
N GLU A 155 20.89 6.89 19.04
CA GLU A 155 20.78 7.38 20.41
C GLU A 155 20.58 8.90 20.48
N THR A 156 20.98 9.63 19.43
CA THR A 156 20.89 11.09 19.40
C THR A 156 19.45 11.54 19.15
N SER A 157 18.78 10.92 18.19
CA SER A 157 17.38 11.25 17.84
C SER A 157 16.37 10.43 18.66
N GLY A 158 16.77 9.28 19.22
CA GLY A 158 15.89 8.33 19.86
C GLY A 158 15.04 7.52 18.87
N GLU A 159 15.41 7.49 17.61
CA GLU A 159 14.65 6.88 16.53
C GLU A 159 15.43 5.74 15.87
N TYR A 160 14.72 4.91 15.09
CA TYR A 160 15.34 3.93 14.22
C TYR A 160 15.51 4.49 12.82
N LEU A 161 16.76 4.71 12.41
CA LEU A 161 17.10 5.08 11.05
C LEU A 161 16.99 3.86 10.14
N ARG A 162 16.33 4.02 8.99
CA ARG A 162 16.10 2.93 8.03
C ARG A 162 17.13 2.94 6.92
N TYR A 163 17.71 1.76 6.66
CA TYR A 163 18.59 1.51 5.52
C TYR A 163 18.04 0.38 4.65
N GLN A 164 18.39 0.38 3.38
CA GLN A 164 17.98 -0.66 2.43
C GLN A 164 19.15 -1.08 1.55
N TYR A 165 19.01 -2.21 0.87
CA TYR A 165 20.02 -2.72 -0.07
C TYR A 165 21.45 -2.70 0.50
N TYR A 166 21.66 -3.34 1.66
CA TYR A 166 22.95 -3.44 2.34
C TYR A 166 23.59 -2.10 2.72
N GLY A 167 22.82 -1.25 3.35
CA GLY A 167 23.35 -0.05 4.01
C GLY A 167 23.14 1.25 3.25
N LYS A 168 22.31 1.28 2.23
CA LYS A 168 21.90 2.55 1.61
C LYS A 168 20.86 3.25 2.50
N PRO A 169 21.10 4.47 2.96
CA PRO A 169 20.10 5.22 3.72
C PRO A 169 18.78 5.33 2.93
N HIS A 170 17.67 5.15 3.62
CA HIS A 170 16.35 5.39 3.06
C HIS A 170 15.82 6.70 3.62
N VAL A 171 16.01 7.75 2.86
CA VAL A 171 15.62 9.12 3.22
C VAL A 171 14.38 9.54 2.45
N ASP A 172 13.66 10.53 2.95
CA ASP A 172 12.58 11.18 2.23
C ASP A 172 13.12 11.87 0.97
N ALA A 173 12.29 11.95 -0.07
CA ALA A 173 12.69 12.55 -1.36
C ALA A 173 13.06 14.04 -1.27
N ASN A 174 12.69 14.69 -0.16
CA ASN A 174 12.95 16.11 0.09
C ASN A 174 14.15 16.34 1.04
N ASN A 175 14.84 15.30 1.47
CA ASN A 175 16.01 15.35 2.36
C ASN A 175 17.29 15.02 1.62
#